data_bd0a7a9a0fb7f976b6d3f34f288833ff
#
_entry.id   bd0a7a9a0fb7f976b6d3f34f288833ff
#
_cell.length_a   1.000
_cell.length_b   1.000
_cell.length_c   1.000
_cell.angle_alpha   90.00
_cell.angle_beta   90.00
_cell.angle_gamma   90.00
#
_symmetry.space_group_name_H-M   'P 1'
#
loop_
_entity.id
_entity.type
_entity.pdbx_description
1 polymer ?
#
loop_
_entity_poly.entity_id
_entity_poly.type
_entity_poly.pdbx_seq_one_letter_code
_entity_poly.pdbx_strand_id
1 'polypeptide(L)'
;MPTDPILLMDTDIVSLMGRVKPPNGLRPWLLRVGIHRLALCYPVIAELMRGAHLRVGDDPERAFLIATWVDDLIYMAFPFPEMTTEVATVYAKMTSVPDLRHMWTVQSRQKSNRLGHDLMISAVAIVHRMPILTANVEDFLKIDEYFRLPGVYHPMKARWFVDPDCEVPLPYFDPSEPDPHEKALPKILKPRDRGSIEPGNDPQ
;
A
#
# COMPACT_ATOMS: atom_id res chain seq x y z
N MET A 1 26.19 15.94 1.21
CA MET A 1 24.89 16.34 1.78
C MET A 1 24.21 15.05 2.24
N PRO A 2 23.72 14.94 3.48
CA PRO A 2 22.87 13.81 3.83
C PRO A 2 21.66 13.83 2.89
N THR A 3 21.41 12.72 2.21
CA THR A 3 20.21 12.57 1.38
C THR A 3 19.03 12.37 2.30
N ASP A 4 17.92 13.06 2.03
CA ASP A 4 16.67 12.89 2.79
C ASP A 4 16.29 11.40 2.85
N PRO A 5 15.76 10.93 3.99
CA PRO A 5 15.34 9.54 4.13
C PRO A 5 14.30 9.12 3.10
N ILE A 6 14.46 7.91 2.57
CA ILE A 6 13.50 7.28 1.68
C ILE A 6 12.38 6.66 2.53
N LEU A 7 11.14 6.82 2.11
CA LEU A 7 9.94 6.34 2.79
C LEU A 7 9.39 5.13 2.05
N LEU A 8 9.12 4.04 2.76
CA LEU A 8 8.56 2.83 2.19
C LEU A 8 7.03 2.92 2.18
N MET A 9 6.43 2.87 1.00
CA MET A 9 4.98 2.90 0.87
C MET A 9 4.37 1.52 1.15
N ASP A 10 3.38 1.47 2.03
CA ASP A 10 2.53 0.31 2.23
C ASP A 10 1.51 0.17 1.08
N THR A 11 0.99 -1.04 0.89
CA THR A 11 0.01 -1.38 -0.16
C THR A 11 -1.22 -0.49 -0.12
N ASP A 12 -1.68 -0.09 1.06
CA ASP A 12 -2.85 0.75 1.21
C ASP A 12 -2.63 2.17 0.65
N ILE A 13 -1.46 2.79 0.88
CA ILE A 13 -1.10 4.09 0.31
C ILE A 13 -1.03 4.00 -1.22
N VAL A 14 -0.37 2.97 -1.74
CA VAL A 14 -0.27 2.76 -3.18
C VAL A 14 -1.65 2.52 -3.78
N SER A 15 -2.47 1.68 -3.16
CA SER A 15 -3.86 1.42 -3.59
C SER A 15 -4.72 2.68 -3.55
N LEU A 16 -4.57 3.54 -2.53
CA LEU A 16 -5.28 4.83 -2.45
C LEU A 16 -4.84 5.77 -3.57
N MET A 17 -3.55 5.81 -3.88
CA MET A 17 -2.99 6.60 -4.99
C MET A 17 -3.56 6.15 -6.35
N GLY A 18 -3.80 4.85 -6.54
CA GLY A 18 -4.36 4.27 -7.77
C GLY A 18 -5.87 4.44 -7.93
N ARG A 19 -6.61 4.97 -6.94
CA ARG A 19 -8.07 5.14 -7.05
C ARG A 19 -8.43 6.26 -8.03
N VAL A 20 -9.59 6.15 -8.66
CA VAL A 20 -10.18 7.25 -9.47
C VAL A 20 -10.40 8.50 -8.63
N LYS A 21 -10.82 8.33 -7.37
CA LYS A 21 -11.01 9.38 -6.38
C LYS A 21 -10.19 9.03 -5.15
N PRO A 22 -8.92 9.39 -5.10
CA PRO A 22 -8.11 9.25 -3.90
C PRO A 22 -8.59 10.25 -2.82
N PRO A 23 -8.17 10.10 -1.57
CA PRO A 23 -8.32 11.14 -0.58
C PRO A 23 -7.71 12.45 -1.08
N ASN A 24 -8.44 13.56 -0.89
CA ASN A 24 -7.93 14.89 -1.24
C ASN A 24 -6.58 15.13 -0.55
N GLY A 25 -5.70 15.83 -1.21
CA GLY A 25 -4.36 16.13 -0.72
C GLY A 25 -3.34 14.98 -0.85
N LEU A 26 -3.78 13.71 -0.99
CA LEU A 26 -2.83 12.57 -0.98
C LEU A 26 -1.87 12.60 -2.17
N ARG A 27 -2.37 12.62 -3.41
CA ARG A 27 -1.50 12.66 -4.59
C ARG A 27 -0.65 13.93 -4.67
N PRO A 28 -1.19 15.15 -4.45
CA PRO A 28 -0.38 16.35 -4.37
C PRO A 28 0.72 16.26 -3.32
N TRP A 29 0.42 15.71 -2.15
CA TRP A 29 1.39 15.52 -1.09
C TRP A 29 2.50 14.54 -1.49
N LEU A 30 2.17 13.37 -2.07
CA LEU A 30 3.15 12.41 -2.58
C LEU A 30 4.04 13.01 -3.68
N LEU A 31 3.47 13.83 -4.56
CA LEU A 31 4.24 14.56 -5.58
C LEU A 31 5.25 15.54 -4.96
N ARG A 32 4.88 16.23 -3.87
CA ARG A 32 5.79 17.13 -3.15
C ARG A 32 6.88 16.37 -2.37
N VAL A 33 6.59 15.18 -1.85
CA VAL A 33 7.61 14.29 -1.26
C VAL A 33 8.64 13.92 -2.33
N GLY A 34 8.19 13.65 -3.55
CA GLY A 34 9.01 13.31 -4.70
C GLY A 34 9.26 11.82 -4.86
N ILE A 35 9.19 11.35 -6.10
CA ILE A 35 9.29 9.92 -6.45
C ILE A 35 10.57 9.26 -5.94
N HIS A 36 11.69 10.00 -5.92
CA HIS A 36 12.99 9.49 -5.48
C HIS A 36 13.08 9.23 -3.96
N ARG A 37 12.11 9.74 -3.20
CA ARG A 37 11.98 9.54 -1.75
C ARG A 37 10.88 8.55 -1.37
N LEU A 38 10.15 8.01 -2.33
CA LEU A 38 9.06 7.07 -2.13
C LEU A 38 9.46 5.71 -2.68
N ALA A 39 9.64 4.72 -1.82
CA ALA A 39 10.02 3.37 -2.22
C ALA A 39 8.80 2.46 -2.36
N LEU A 40 8.86 1.58 -3.36
CA LEU A 40 8.01 0.40 -3.49
C LEU A 40 8.84 -0.83 -3.13
N CYS A 41 8.18 -1.91 -2.66
CA CYS A 41 8.87 -3.16 -2.39
C CYS A 41 8.10 -4.37 -2.92
N TYR A 42 8.79 -5.50 -2.98
CA TYR A 42 8.25 -6.75 -3.51
C TYR A 42 6.85 -7.12 -2.95
N PRO A 43 6.61 -7.15 -1.62
CA PRO A 43 5.30 -7.55 -1.09
C PRO A 43 4.17 -6.63 -1.56
N VAL A 44 4.41 -5.32 -1.72
CA VAL A 44 3.42 -4.36 -2.23
C VAL A 44 3.03 -4.70 -3.66
N ILE A 45 4.02 -4.89 -4.54
CA ILE A 45 3.75 -5.26 -5.95
C ILE A 45 3.05 -6.61 -6.04
N ALA A 46 3.51 -7.61 -5.26
CA ALA A 46 2.90 -8.94 -5.24
C ALA A 46 1.43 -8.89 -4.81
N GLU A 47 1.08 -8.07 -3.82
CA GLU A 47 -0.28 -7.91 -3.33
C GLU A 47 -1.18 -7.23 -4.37
N LEU A 48 -0.70 -6.16 -4.99
CA LEU A 48 -1.44 -5.43 -6.03
C LEU A 48 -1.71 -6.32 -7.24
N MET A 49 -0.68 -7.04 -7.75
CA MET A 49 -0.84 -7.97 -8.87
C MET A 49 -1.76 -9.14 -8.52
N ARG A 50 -1.64 -9.69 -7.30
CA ARG A 50 -2.59 -10.71 -6.82
C ARG A 50 -4.02 -10.17 -6.81
N GLY A 51 -4.22 -8.92 -6.38
CA GLY A 51 -5.52 -8.26 -6.41
C GLY A 51 -6.10 -8.13 -7.82
N ALA A 52 -5.26 -7.89 -8.83
CA ALA A 52 -5.65 -7.90 -10.24
C ALA A 52 -6.05 -9.32 -10.70
N HIS A 53 -5.19 -10.31 -10.47
CA HIS A 53 -5.45 -11.70 -10.88
C HIS A 53 -6.73 -12.28 -10.28
N LEU A 54 -7.04 -11.99 -9.02
CA LEU A 54 -8.28 -12.46 -8.38
C LEU A 54 -9.55 -11.87 -9.00
N ARG A 55 -9.44 -10.76 -9.74
CA ARG A 55 -10.58 -10.12 -10.42
C ARG A 55 -10.81 -10.61 -11.85
N VAL A 56 -9.90 -11.38 -12.42
CA VAL A 56 -9.99 -11.80 -13.83
C VAL A 56 -11.30 -12.52 -14.14
N GLY A 57 -11.80 -13.35 -13.21
CA GLY A 57 -13.07 -14.08 -13.38
C GLY A 57 -14.32 -13.20 -13.27
N ASP A 58 -14.28 -12.20 -12.39
CA ASP A 58 -15.46 -11.37 -12.05
C ASP A 58 -15.52 -10.07 -12.88
N ASP A 59 -14.35 -9.44 -13.12
CA ASP A 59 -14.23 -8.16 -13.83
C ASP A 59 -12.87 -8.10 -14.56
N PRO A 60 -12.76 -8.76 -15.73
CA PRO A 60 -11.51 -8.85 -16.48
C PRO A 60 -11.00 -7.49 -16.98
N GLU A 61 -11.89 -6.55 -17.31
CA GLU A 61 -11.51 -5.19 -17.72
C GLU A 61 -10.81 -4.44 -16.58
N ARG A 62 -11.37 -4.50 -15.40
CA ARG A 62 -10.77 -3.90 -14.20
C ARG A 62 -9.49 -4.60 -13.79
N ALA A 63 -9.42 -5.92 -13.94
CA ALA A 63 -8.21 -6.70 -13.68
C ALA A 63 -7.07 -6.22 -14.59
N PHE A 64 -7.33 -6.06 -15.88
CA PHE A 64 -6.38 -5.54 -16.86
C PHE A 64 -5.91 -4.12 -16.52
N LEU A 65 -6.84 -3.22 -16.17
CA LEU A 65 -6.50 -1.85 -15.80
C LEU A 65 -5.59 -1.79 -14.57
N ILE A 66 -5.86 -2.62 -13.54
CA ILE A 66 -5.01 -2.69 -12.35
C ILE A 66 -3.62 -3.22 -12.72
N ALA A 67 -3.53 -4.30 -13.50
CA ALA A 67 -2.25 -4.86 -13.90
C ALA A 67 -1.42 -3.86 -14.70
N THR A 68 -2.01 -3.19 -15.70
CA THR A 68 -1.35 -2.14 -16.49
C THR A 68 -0.86 -0.98 -15.59
N TRP A 69 -1.69 -0.55 -14.64
CA TRP A 69 -1.28 0.49 -13.71
C TRP A 69 -0.11 0.07 -12.81
N VAL A 70 -0.08 -1.19 -12.36
CA VAL A 70 1.06 -1.70 -11.57
C VAL A 70 2.32 -1.78 -12.44
N ASP A 71 2.21 -2.18 -13.71
CA ASP A 71 3.32 -2.16 -14.65
C ASP A 71 3.86 -0.72 -14.82
N ASP A 72 2.96 0.27 -14.99
CA ASP A 72 3.34 1.69 -15.07
C ASP A 72 4.10 2.14 -13.80
N LEU A 73 3.66 1.73 -12.59
CA LEU A 73 4.36 2.03 -11.35
C LEU A 73 5.79 1.47 -11.33
N ILE A 74 5.99 0.25 -11.84
CA ILE A 74 7.32 -0.38 -11.92
C ILE A 74 8.23 0.43 -12.86
N TYR A 75 7.70 0.96 -13.97
CA TYR A 75 8.46 1.80 -14.90
C TYR A 75 8.74 3.21 -14.40
N MET A 76 8.03 3.70 -13.36
CA MET A 76 8.23 5.04 -12.80
C MET A 76 9.55 5.23 -12.03
N ALA A 77 10.42 4.23 -11.97
CA ALA A 77 11.72 4.28 -11.31
C ALA A 77 11.69 4.71 -9.82
N PHE A 78 10.65 4.29 -9.09
CA PHE A 78 10.68 4.35 -7.63
C PHE A 78 11.88 3.59 -7.08
N PRO A 79 12.57 4.05 -6.00
CA PRO A 79 13.47 3.21 -5.24
C PRO A 79 12.81 1.87 -4.91
N PHE A 80 13.55 0.77 -5.13
CA PHE A 80 13.04 -0.58 -4.90
C PHE A 80 14.06 -1.38 -4.08
N PRO A 81 13.92 -1.42 -2.74
CA PRO A 81 14.85 -2.13 -1.86
C PRO A 81 14.85 -3.62 -2.16
N GLU A 82 16.05 -4.21 -2.15
CA GLU A 82 16.24 -5.62 -2.45
C GLU A 82 15.71 -6.53 -1.34
N MET A 83 15.19 -7.69 -1.73
CA MET A 83 14.84 -8.78 -0.82
C MET A 83 16.10 -9.60 -0.49
N THR A 84 16.87 -9.12 0.48
CA THR A 84 18.14 -9.74 0.86
C THR A 84 17.95 -10.91 1.83
N THR A 85 19.03 -11.64 2.13
CA THR A 85 19.04 -12.69 3.16
C THR A 85 18.76 -12.14 4.55
N GLU A 86 19.14 -10.90 4.83
CA GLU A 86 18.84 -10.19 6.08
C GLU A 86 17.35 -9.93 6.21
N VAL A 87 16.68 -9.48 5.12
CA VAL A 87 15.22 -9.31 5.08
C VAL A 87 14.54 -10.65 5.36
N ALA A 88 14.96 -11.73 4.69
CA ALA A 88 14.41 -13.06 4.92
C ALA A 88 14.59 -13.53 6.37
N THR A 89 15.74 -13.23 6.98
CA THR A 89 16.03 -13.57 8.37
C THR A 89 15.14 -12.83 9.36
N VAL A 90 14.95 -11.50 9.15
CA VAL A 90 14.05 -10.69 10.00
C VAL A 90 12.61 -11.18 9.85
N TYR A 91 12.14 -11.40 8.61
CA TYR A 91 10.80 -11.93 8.36
C TYR A 91 10.57 -13.29 9.03
N ALA A 92 11.54 -14.21 8.95
CA ALA A 92 11.46 -15.51 9.62
C ALA A 92 11.31 -15.38 11.14
N LYS A 93 12.05 -14.44 11.77
CA LYS A 93 11.90 -14.13 13.20
C LYS A 93 10.50 -13.58 13.51
N MET A 94 9.96 -12.68 12.68
CA MET A 94 8.62 -12.11 12.86
C MET A 94 7.54 -13.20 12.81
N THR A 95 7.62 -14.11 11.84
CA THR A 95 6.67 -15.21 11.71
C THR A 95 6.76 -16.26 12.82
N SER A 96 7.85 -16.27 13.60
CA SER A 96 8.02 -17.14 14.76
C SER A 96 7.38 -16.60 16.05
N VAL A 97 6.98 -15.31 16.07
CA VAL A 97 6.30 -14.68 17.21
C VAL A 97 4.84 -15.13 17.25
N PRO A 98 4.36 -15.77 18.35
CA PRO A 98 2.99 -16.28 18.43
C PRO A 98 1.93 -15.19 18.27
N ASP A 99 2.16 -14.01 18.85
CA ASP A 99 1.21 -12.89 18.83
C ASP A 99 1.06 -12.23 17.45
N LEU A 100 2.05 -12.42 16.57
CA LEU A 100 1.99 -11.96 15.16
C LEU A 100 1.42 -13.03 14.20
N ARG A 101 1.10 -14.22 14.72
CA ARG A 101 0.65 -15.36 13.90
C ARG A 101 -0.59 -15.05 13.07
N HIS A 102 -1.51 -14.24 13.58
CA HIS A 102 -2.75 -13.86 12.89
C HIS A 102 -2.52 -13.02 11.63
N MET A 103 -1.34 -12.41 11.47
CA MET A 103 -1.01 -11.58 10.31
C MET A 103 -0.61 -12.39 9.06
N TRP A 104 -0.22 -13.66 9.22
CA TRP A 104 0.26 -14.50 8.11
C TRP A 104 -0.41 -15.88 8.02
N THR A 105 -1.25 -16.26 8.98
CA THR A 105 -2.02 -17.51 8.91
C THR A 105 -3.43 -17.25 8.44
N VAL A 106 -3.93 -18.14 7.57
CA VAL A 106 -5.33 -18.12 7.12
C VAL A 106 -6.20 -18.68 8.24
N GLN A 107 -7.09 -17.86 8.78
CA GLN A 107 -8.17 -18.34 9.64
C GLN A 107 -9.36 -18.74 8.78
N SER A 108 -9.89 -19.96 8.98
CA SER A 108 -10.91 -20.62 8.15
C SER A 108 -12.25 -19.90 8.01
N ARG A 109 -12.41 -18.68 8.58
CA ARG A 109 -13.64 -17.84 8.52
C ARG A 109 -13.38 -16.39 8.09
N GLN A 110 -12.14 -16.01 7.77
CA GLN A 110 -11.84 -14.65 7.31
C GLN A 110 -12.02 -14.53 5.79
N LYS A 111 -12.79 -13.53 5.36
CA LYS A 111 -13.01 -13.19 3.92
C LYS A 111 -11.76 -12.68 3.21
N SER A 112 -10.71 -12.29 3.93
CA SER A 112 -9.43 -11.82 3.37
C SER A 112 -8.30 -12.69 3.90
N ASN A 113 -7.57 -13.35 2.99
CA ASN A 113 -6.33 -14.06 3.31
C ASN A 113 -5.24 -13.01 3.57
N ARG A 114 -4.80 -12.88 4.81
CA ARG A 114 -3.60 -12.12 5.15
C ARG A 114 -2.38 -12.99 4.79
N LEU A 115 -1.55 -12.51 3.87
CA LEU A 115 -0.39 -13.24 3.37
C LEU A 115 0.92 -12.82 4.06
N GLY A 116 0.83 -12.12 5.19
CA GLY A 116 2.00 -11.64 5.92
C GLY A 116 2.73 -10.51 5.20
N HIS A 117 2.06 -9.77 4.32
CA HIS A 117 2.67 -8.66 3.59
C HIS A 117 3.14 -7.57 4.54
N ASP A 118 2.37 -7.23 5.58
CA ASP A 118 2.74 -6.23 6.60
C ASP A 118 4.04 -6.63 7.33
N LEU A 119 4.22 -7.95 7.63
CA LEU A 119 5.45 -8.46 8.21
C LEU A 119 6.63 -8.38 7.22
N MET A 120 6.39 -8.66 5.93
CA MET A 120 7.42 -8.54 4.91
C MET A 120 7.81 -7.08 4.68
N ILE A 121 6.83 -6.16 4.60
CA ILE A 121 7.07 -4.71 4.48
C ILE A 121 7.87 -4.23 5.68
N SER A 122 7.51 -4.67 6.89
CA SER A 122 8.23 -4.34 8.12
C SER A 122 9.67 -4.87 8.12
N ALA A 123 9.90 -6.09 7.63
CA ALA A 123 11.24 -6.66 7.52
C ALA A 123 12.11 -5.85 6.54
N VAL A 124 11.54 -5.46 5.39
CA VAL A 124 12.22 -4.57 4.42
C VAL A 124 12.52 -3.21 5.06
N ALA A 125 11.54 -2.62 5.74
CA ALA A 125 11.68 -1.34 6.42
C ALA A 125 12.83 -1.34 7.44
N ILE A 126 12.90 -2.36 8.28
CA ILE A 126 13.94 -2.51 9.31
C ILE A 126 15.33 -2.64 8.68
N VAL A 127 15.49 -3.55 7.72
CA VAL A 127 16.80 -3.83 7.12
C VAL A 127 17.34 -2.62 6.34
N HIS A 128 16.46 -1.95 5.59
CA HIS A 128 16.83 -0.78 4.78
C HIS A 128 16.68 0.56 5.53
N ARG A 129 16.25 0.54 6.80
CA ARG A 129 16.05 1.74 7.64
C ARG A 129 15.12 2.78 7.00
N MET A 130 14.04 2.31 6.39
CA MET A 130 13.07 3.14 5.70
C MET A 130 11.81 3.31 6.57
N PRO A 131 11.44 4.52 7.00
CA PRO A 131 10.15 4.74 7.65
C PRO A 131 8.99 4.34 6.72
N ILE A 132 7.92 3.79 7.31
CA ILE A 132 6.76 3.27 6.58
C ILE A 132 5.70 4.35 6.45
N LEU A 133 5.15 4.53 5.24
CA LEU A 133 3.94 5.31 4.98
C LEU A 133 2.74 4.36 4.91
N THR A 134 1.78 4.52 5.82
CA THR A 134 0.56 3.70 5.86
C THR A 134 -0.65 4.49 6.32
N ALA A 135 -1.85 4.11 5.90
CA ALA A 135 -3.12 4.54 6.48
C ALA A 135 -3.67 3.51 7.50
N ASN A 136 -3.15 2.28 7.48
CA ASN A 136 -3.47 1.20 8.43
C ASN A 136 -2.34 1.03 9.46
N VAL A 137 -2.32 1.90 10.48
CA VAL A 137 -1.21 1.93 11.46
C VAL A 137 -1.27 0.79 12.48
N GLU A 138 -2.43 0.18 12.71
CA GLU A 138 -2.63 -0.77 13.82
C GLU A 138 -1.75 -2.01 13.72
N ASP A 139 -1.66 -2.60 12.53
CA ASP A 139 -0.84 -3.79 12.29
C ASP A 139 0.66 -3.46 12.50
N PHE A 140 1.12 -2.30 12.05
CA PHE A 140 2.52 -1.86 12.23
C PHE A 140 2.84 -1.51 13.68
N LEU A 141 1.91 -0.91 14.43
CA LEU A 141 2.08 -0.68 15.86
C LEU A 141 2.23 -2.01 16.63
N LYS A 142 1.45 -3.02 16.23
CA LYS A 142 1.58 -4.34 16.84
C LYS A 142 2.92 -5.00 16.52
N ILE A 143 3.45 -4.80 15.33
CA ILE A 143 4.79 -5.27 14.95
C ILE A 143 5.87 -4.54 15.75
N ASP A 144 5.75 -3.21 15.93
CA ASP A 144 6.71 -2.38 16.66
C ASP A 144 6.89 -2.80 18.13
N GLU A 145 5.87 -3.40 18.75
CA GLU A 145 5.98 -3.98 20.11
C GLU A 145 7.07 -5.06 20.21
N TYR A 146 7.35 -5.77 19.13
CA TYR A 146 8.30 -6.90 19.07
C TYR A 146 9.56 -6.58 18.27
N PHE A 147 9.43 -5.76 17.25
CA PHE A 147 10.49 -5.39 16.31
C PHE A 147 10.45 -3.89 16.05
N ARG A 148 11.36 -3.15 16.68
CA ARG A 148 11.44 -1.69 16.51
C ARG A 148 11.46 -1.30 15.03
N LEU A 149 10.42 -0.56 14.60
CA LEU A 149 10.30 -0.03 13.25
C LEU A 149 11.06 1.30 13.12
N PRO A 150 11.62 1.61 11.94
CA PRO A 150 12.37 2.86 11.72
C PRO A 150 11.48 4.11 11.66
N GLY A 151 10.18 3.96 11.80
CA GLY A 151 9.16 5.00 11.82
C GLY A 151 7.88 4.55 11.12
N VAL A 152 6.71 5.01 11.60
CA VAL A 152 5.40 4.77 10.97
C VAL A 152 4.65 6.09 10.87
N TYR A 153 4.40 6.55 9.65
CA TYR A 153 3.74 7.83 9.37
C TYR A 153 2.42 7.62 8.64
N HIS A 154 1.37 8.32 9.10
CA HIS A 154 0.07 8.35 8.44
C HIS A 154 -0.12 9.68 7.71
N PRO A 155 -0.03 9.72 6.37
CA PRO A 155 -0.05 10.98 5.60
C PRO A 155 -1.29 11.84 5.85
N MET A 156 -2.50 11.26 5.73
CA MET A 156 -3.76 12.00 5.88
C MET A 156 -4.03 12.50 7.31
N LYS A 157 -3.35 11.94 8.31
CA LYS A 157 -3.38 12.45 9.70
C LYS A 157 -2.20 13.37 10.00
N ALA A 158 -1.26 13.52 9.06
CA ALA A 158 -0.03 14.27 9.19
C ALA A 158 0.71 13.96 10.52
N ARG A 159 0.81 12.67 10.88
CA ARG A 159 1.28 12.25 12.20
C ARG A 159 2.16 11.00 12.13
N TRP A 160 3.25 11.03 12.90
CA TRP A 160 4.02 9.86 13.28
C TRP A 160 3.30 9.07 14.36
N PHE A 161 3.19 7.75 14.19
CA PHE A 161 2.68 6.81 15.19
C PHE A 161 3.82 6.01 15.83
N VAL A 162 4.91 5.82 15.10
CA VAL A 162 6.22 5.44 15.60
C VAL A 162 7.17 6.53 15.13
N ASP A 163 7.85 7.19 16.07
CA ASP A 163 8.78 8.27 15.74
C ASP A 163 9.97 7.73 14.94
N PRO A 164 10.42 8.45 13.90
CA PRO A 164 11.53 8.01 13.08
C PRO A 164 12.87 8.12 13.83
N ASP A 165 13.82 7.25 13.48
CA ASP A 165 15.15 7.24 14.09
C ASP A 165 16.02 8.45 13.72
N CYS A 166 15.63 9.23 12.72
CA CYS A 166 16.28 10.45 12.27
C CYS A 166 15.25 11.48 11.81
N GLU A 167 15.68 12.73 11.64
CA GLU A 167 14.81 13.79 11.12
C GLU A 167 14.38 13.45 9.68
N VAL A 168 13.08 13.45 9.44
CA VAL A 168 12.46 13.19 8.13
C VAL A 168 11.65 14.43 7.72
N PRO A 169 12.21 15.32 6.90
CA PRO A 169 11.48 16.50 6.45
C PRO A 169 10.33 16.07 5.52
N LEU A 170 9.10 16.42 5.89
CA LEU A 170 7.89 16.13 5.13
C LEU A 170 7.16 17.43 4.78
N PRO A 171 6.59 17.51 3.57
CA PRO A 171 5.75 18.66 3.21
C PRO A 171 4.47 18.69 4.06
N TYR A 172 3.89 19.86 4.21
CA TYR A 172 2.58 20.01 4.82
C TYR A 172 1.51 19.24 4.03
N PHE A 173 0.65 18.50 4.72
CA PHE A 173 -0.49 17.81 4.13
C PHE A 173 -1.72 18.71 4.18
N ASP A 174 -2.26 19.08 3.01
CA ASP A 174 -3.50 19.87 2.89
C ASP A 174 -4.66 18.95 2.48
N PRO A 175 -5.61 18.64 3.37
CA PRO A 175 -6.75 17.79 3.06
C PRO A 175 -7.78 18.47 2.13
N SER A 176 -7.67 19.78 1.92
CA SER A 176 -8.54 20.54 1.01
C SER A 176 -8.00 20.60 -0.42
N GLU A 177 -6.72 20.25 -0.62
CA GLU A 177 -6.07 20.35 -1.93
C GLU A 177 -6.67 19.34 -2.92
N PRO A 178 -7.23 19.80 -4.06
CA PRO A 178 -7.85 18.92 -5.04
C PRO A 178 -6.79 18.06 -5.74
N ASP A 179 -7.20 16.86 -6.16
CA ASP A 179 -6.35 15.99 -6.96
C ASP A 179 -6.12 16.62 -8.36
N PRO A 180 -4.86 16.90 -8.75
CA PRO A 180 -4.56 17.48 -10.06
C PRO A 180 -4.97 16.58 -11.23
N HIS A 181 -5.11 15.28 -10.99
CA HIS A 181 -5.49 14.29 -12.01
C HIS A 181 -6.99 13.94 -12.02
N GLU A 182 -7.82 14.58 -11.19
CA GLU A 182 -9.26 14.28 -11.14
C GLU A 182 -9.95 14.43 -12.51
N LYS A 183 -9.41 15.31 -13.39
CA LYS A 183 -9.90 15.54 -14.76
C LYS A 183 -9.24 14.65 -15.82
N ALA A 184 -8.10 14.00 -15.52
CA ALA A 184 -7.26 13.30 -16.50
C ALA A 184 -7.44 11.80 -16.53
N LEU A 185 -8.07 11.19 -15.50
CA LEU A 185 -8.29 9.75 -15.48
C LEU A 185 -9.46 9.37 -16.40
N PRO A 186 -9.29 8.34 -17.26
CA PRO A 186 -10.37 7.85 -18.11
C PRO A 186 -11.59 7.47 -17.26
N LYS A 187 -12.80 7.74 -17.77
CA LYS A 187 -14.10 7.39 -17.14
C LYS A 187 -14.29 5.88 -16.87
N ILE A 188 -13.36 5.06 -17.30
CA ILE A 188 -13.33 3.59 -17.25
C ILE A 188 -13.31 3.03 -15.82
N LEU A 189 -12.85 3.79 -14.83
CA LEU A 189 -12.78 3.35 -13.43
C LEU A 189 -14.02 3.67 -12.58
N LYS A 190 -15.13 4.13 -13.18
CA LYS A 190 -16.38 4.31 -12.45
C LYS A 190 -16.96 2.95 -12.07
N PRO A 191 -17.41 2.74 -10.82
CA PRO A 191 -18.21 1.57 -10.49
C PRO A 191 -19.44 1.56 -11.42
N ARG A 192 -19.69 0.46 -12.13
CA ARG A 192 -21.00 0.26 -12.75
C ARG A 192 -22.05 0.29 -11.64
N ASP A 193 -23.03 1.20 -11.76
CA ASP A 193 -24.28 1.06 -11.03
C ASP A 193 -24.78 -0.35 -11.33
N ARG A 194 -24.97 -1.14 -10.29
CA ARG A 194 -25.67 -2.41 -10.40
C ARG A 194 -27.12 -2.04 -10.69
N GLY A 195 -27.44 -1.89 -11.97
CA GLY A 195 -28.82 -1.81 -12.43
C GLY A 195 -29.54 -3.03 -11.88
N SER A 196 -30.62 -2.79 -11.17
CA SER A 196 -31.62 -3.75 -10.74
C SER A 196 -31.96 -4.65 -11.92
N ILE A 197 -31.59 -5.93 -11.81
CA ILE A 197 -32.11 -6.97 -12.70
C ILE A 197 -33.57 -7.13 -12.29
N GLU A 198 -34.48 -6.57 -13.07
CA GLU A 198 -35.91 -6.93 -12.97
C GLU A 198 -36.05 -8.41 -13.32
N PRO A 199 -36.80 -9.20 -12.54
CA PRO A 199 -37.06 -10.59 -12.87
C PRO A 199 -37.95 -10.63 -14.14
N GLY A 200 -37.35 -11.18 -15.23
CA GLY A 200 -38.06 -11.39 -16.48
C GLY A 200 -39.28 -12.28 -16.26
N ASN A 201 -40.46 -11.80 -16.72
CA ASN A 201 -41.66 -12.58 -16.90
C ASN A 201 -41.39 -13.70 -17.93
N ASP A 202 -41.48 -14.95 -17.49
CA ASP A 202 -41.63 -16.10 -18.38
C ASP A 202 -43.01 -16.07 -19.02
N PRO A 203 -43.14 -16.14 -20.35
CA PRO A 203 -44.42 -16.40 -20.99
C PRO A 203 -44.69 -17.92 -21.01
N GLN A 204 -45.92 -18.25 -20.69
CA GLN A 204 -46.56 -19.56 -20.73
C GLN A 204 -46.41 -20.25 -22.10
#